data_69f1acd0a71523f0198fa31a1bef4852
#
_entry.id   69f1acd0a71523f0198fa31a1bef4852
#
_cell.length_a   1.000
_cell.length_b   1.000
_cell.length_c   1.000
_cell.angle_alpha   90.00
_cell.angle_beta   90.00
_cell.angle_gamma   90.00
#
_symmetry.space_group_name_H-M   'P 1'
#
loop_
_entity.id
_entity.type
_entity.pdbx_description
1 polymer ?
#
loop_
_entity_poly.entity_id
_entity_poly.type
_entity_poly.pdbx_seq_one_letter_code
_entity_poly.pdbx_strand_id
1 'polypeptide(L)'
;MQISKRERNILILAAAVALVFILTSGWPAVTSVYAQRQDNIESVEIDIAREQRLIENTASWRERRVAVESQVAELNSQTFNGETIPIVEANIQRALSSQARDSGITVSSTRLADRLVTVDWLLIRQEMSFRTNDQANTARFLERLENSVPRLRVTAFNVNRSRNQYSGSITVVGFARSEGLVTEAASNR
;
A
#
# COMPACT_ATOMS: atom_id res chain seq x y z
N MET A 1 59.96 54.78 -49.29
CA MET A 1 58.61 55.04 -49.88
C MET A 1 57.95 56.11 -49.09
N GLN A 2 57.74 57.31 -49.67
CA GLN A 2 57.02 58.39 -49.00
C GLN A 2 55.55 58.18 -49.29
N ILE A 3 54.79 57.83 -48.27
CA ILE A 3 53.36 57.70 -48.36
C ILE A 3 52.73 59.07 -48.55
N SER A 4 52.03 59.29 -49.65
CA SER A 4 51.30 60.53 -49.96
C SER A 4 50.31 60.88 -48.87
N LYS A 5 50.13 62.20 -48.56
CA LYS A 5 49.13 62.66 -47.58
C LYS A 5 47.74 62.12 -47.85
N ARG A 6 47.39 61.81 -49.10
CA ARG A 6 46.12 61.24 -49.48
C ARG A 6 46.04 59.76 -49.11
N GLU A 7 47.11 58.97 -49.33
CA GLU A 7 47.18 57.53 -48.95
C GLU A 7 47.11 57.36 -47.44
N ARG A 8 47.75 58.21 -46.66
CA ARG A 8 47.70 58.22 -45.21
C ARG A 8 46.29 58.40 -44.69
N ASN A 9 45.54 59.36 -45.30
CA ASN A 9 44.15 59.58 -44.89
C ASN A 9 43.23 58.44 -45.25
N ILE A 10 43.46 57.79 -46.38
CA ILE A 10 42.70 56.61 -46.78
C ILE A 10 43.00 55.43 -45.84
N LEU A 11 44.25 55.25 -45.44
CA LEU A 11 44.62 54.19 -44.46
C LEU A 11 44.01 54.48 -43.08
N ILE A 12 43.99 55.74 -42.62
CA ILE A 12 43.36 56.03 -41.35
C ILE A 12 41.83 55.84 -41.41
N LEU A 13 41.21 56.17 -42.52
CA LEU A 13 39.79 55.89 -42.72
C LEU A 13 39.48 54.42 -42.76
N ALA A 14 40.28 53.64 -43.49
CA ALA A 14 40.14 52.19 -43.55
C ALA A 14 40.34 51.55 -42.17
N ALA A 15 41.32 52.02 -41.39
CA ALA A 15 41.55 51.53 -40.02
C ALA A 15 40.39 51.88 -39.08
N ALA A 16 39.83 53.08 -39.22
CA ALA A 16 38.67 53.49 -38.44
C ALA A 16 37.43 52.63 -38.79
N VAL A 17 37.17 52.37 -40.06
CA VAL A 17 36.06 51.50 -40.50
C VAL A 17 36.30 50.07 -40.02
N ALA A 18 37.51 49.53 -40.12
CA ALA A 18 37.83 48.18 -39.61
C ALA A 18 37.61 48.10 -38.10
N LEU A 19 37.98 49.12 -37.33
CA LEU A 19 37.80 49.15 -35.89
C LEU A 19 36.31 49.23 -35.50
N VAL A 20 35.53 50.01 -36.19
CA VAL A 20 34.06 50.03 -36.00
C VAL A 20 33.43 48.68 -36.35
N PHE A 21 33.88 48.03 -37.44
CA PHE A 21 33.39 46.73 -37.83
C PHE A 21 33.74 45.62 -36.79
N ILE A 22 34.94 45.65 -36.22
CA ILE A 22 35.36 44.72 -35.16
C ILE A 22 34.52 44.95 -33.89
N LEU A 23 34.30 46.20 -33.51
CA LEU A 23 33.47 46.55 -32.35
C LEU A 23 32.00 46.15 -32.52
N THR A 24 31.45 46.31 -33.72
CA THR A 24 30.04 45.99 -33.97
C THR A 24 29.80 44.49 -34.20
N SER A 25 30.74 43.78 -34.82
CA SER A 25 30.62 42.37 -35.13
C SER A 25 31.19 41.45 -34.02
N GLY A 26 32.20 41.91 -33.29
CA GLY A 26 32.84 41.13 -32.21
C GLY A 26 32.07 41.19 -30.88
N TRP A 27 31.44 42.32 -30.59
CA TRP A 27 30.71 42.50 -29.34
C TRP A 27 29.58 41.48 -29.12
N PRO A 28 28.68 41.20 -30.09
CA PRO A 28 27.62 40.22 -29.92
C PRO A 28 28.14 38.77 -29.79
N ALA A 29 29.30 38.44 -30.41
CA ALA A 29 29.91 37.14 -30.28
C ALA A 29 30.44 36.88 -28.83
N VAL A 30 31.01 37.90 -28.21
CA VAL A 30 31.47 37.78 -26.81
C VAL A 30 30.32 37.72 -25.83
N THR A 31 29.29 38.52 -26.00
CA THR A 31 28.11 38.53 -25.14
C THR A 31 27.31 37.22 -25.26
N SER A 32 27.22 36.62 -26.44
CA SER A 32 26.53 35.33 -26.64
C SER A 32 27.24 34.18 -25.92
N VAL A 33 28.57 34.18 -25.88
CA VAL A 33 29.34 33.15 -25.16
C VAL A 33 29.14 33.29 -23.65
N TYR A 34 29.09 34.52 -23.14
CA TYR A 34 28.79 34.73 -21.72
C TYR A 34 27.35 34.38 -21.36
N ALA A 35 26.37 34.74 -22.17
CA ALA A 35 24.97 34.33 -21.96
C ALA A 35 24.81 32.83 -21.98
N GLN A 36 25.43 32.12 -22.94
CA GLN A 36 25.36 30.66 -23.05
C GLN A 36 26.01 29.96 -21.86
N ARG A 37 27.06 30.52 -21.26
CA ARG A 37 27.65 29.98 -20.03
C ARG A 37 26.74 30.19 -18.83
N GLN A 38 26.07 31.34 -18.74
CA GLN A 38 25.12 31.63 -17.67
C GLN A 38 23.92 30.67 -17.74
N ASP A 39 23.34 30.47 -18.92
CA ASP A 39 22.23 29.52 -19.15
C ASP A 39 22.62 28.09 -18.80
N ASN A 40 23.86 27.68 -19.13
CA ASN A 40 24.37 26.37 -18.76
C ASN A 40 24.54 26.20 -17.25
N ILE A 41 25.00 27.20 -16.52
CA ILE A 41 25.12 27.19 -15.06
C ILE A 41 23.73 27.07 -14.43
N GLU A 42 22.78 27.88 -14.87
CA GLU A 42 21.42 27.88 -14.36
C GLU A 42 20.73 26.51 -14.62
N SER A 43 20.92 25.94 -15.82
CA SER A 43 20.37 24.60 -16.14
C SER A 43 20.96 23.49 -15.25
N VAL A 44 22.27 23.54 -14.97
CA VAL A 44 22.94 22.56 -14.08
C VAL A 44 22.47 22.73 -12.64
N GLU A 45 22.26 23.96 -12.16
CA GLU A 45 21.71 24.18 -10.82
C GLU A 45 20.28 23.65 -10.68
N ILE A 46 19.45 23.85 -11.71
CA ILE A 46 18.08 23.28 -11.75
C ILE A 46 18.12 21.74 -11.75
N ASP A 47 19.01 21.16 -12.53
CA ASP A 47 19.14 19.69 -12.59
C ASP A 47 19.64 19.12 -11.26
N ILE A 48 20.62 19.75 -10.61
CA ILE A 48 21.09 19.36 -9.28
C ILE A 48 19.94 19.45 -8.26
N ALA A 49 19.19 20.55 -8.25
CA ALA A 49 18.05 20.71 -7.35
C ALA A 49 16.96 19.67 -7.59
N ARG A 50 16.75 19.27 -8.86
CA ARG A 50 15.82 18.21 -9.24
C ARG A 50 16.29 16.84 -8.76
N GLU A 51 17.56 16.53 -8.94
CA GLU A 51 18.11 15.26 -8.47
C GLU A 51 18.13 15.15 -6.95
N GLN A 52 18.45 16.23 -6.24
CA GLN A 52 18.36 16.26 -4.79
C GLN A 52 16.93 15.99 -4.29
N ARG A 53 15.93 16.59 -4.91
CA ARG A 53 14.52 16.30 -4.59
C ARG A 53 14.14 14.84 -4.87
N LEU A 54 14.67 14.25 -5.93
CA LEU A 54 14.45 12.83 -6.23
C LEU A 54 15.09 11.92 -5.17
N ILE A 55 16.28 12.26 -4.69
CA ILE A 55 16.98 11.52 -3.63
C ILE A 55 16.21 11.64 -2.31
N GLU A 56 15.79 12.84 -1.91
CA GLU A 56 14.99 13.07 -0.71
C GLU A 56 13.65 12.32 -0.77
N ASN A 57 12.97 12.38 -1.93
CA ASN A 57 11.74 11.63 -2.15
C ASN A 57 11.97 10.10 -2.08
N THR A 58 13.11 9.61 -2.52
CA THR A 58 13.43 8.16 -2.46
C THR A 58 13.46 7.65 -1.02
N ALA A 59 14.00 8.42 -0.08
CA ALA A 59 13.99 8.07 1.34
C ALA A 59 12.55 8.00 1.88
N SER A 60 11.73 9.00 1.58
CA SER A 60 10.32 9.02 2.02
C SER A 60 9.48 7.90 1.40
N TRP A 61 9.76 7.52 0.15
CA TRP A 61 9.11 6.37 -0.48
C TRP A 61 9.50 5.04 0.16
N ARG A 62 10.76 4.88 0.58
CA ARG A 62 11.21 3.69 1.32
C ARG A 62 10.53 3.58 2.67
N GLU A 63 10.44 4.67 3.43
CA GLU A 63 9.74 4.69 4.71
C GLU A 63 8.25 4.34 4.56
N ARG A 64 7.58 4.94 3.57
CA ARG A 64 6.18 4.61 3.27
C ARG A 64 5.99 3.16 2.87
N ARG A 65 6.92 2.62 2.07
CA ARG A 65 6.89 1.21 1.68
C ARG A 65 6.98 0.28 2.89
N VAL A 66 7.95 0.51 3.78
CA VAL A 66 8.11 -0.27 5.02
C VAL A 66 6.85 -0.16 5.89
N ALA A 67 6.28 1.05 6.03
CA ALA A 67 5.05 1.25 6.78
C ALA A 67 3.86 0.48 6.17
N VAL A 68 3.70 0.52 4.85
CA VAL A 68 2.65 -0.22 4.13
C VAL A 68 2.88 -1.73 4.25
N GLU A 69 4.10 -2.22 4.08
CA GLU A 69 4.44 -3.64 4.22
C GLU A 69 4.14 -4.15 5.64
N SER A 70 4.43 -3.37 6.67
CA SER A 70 4.08 -3.72 8.06
C SER A 70 2.57 -3.76 8.29
N GLN A 71 1.82 -2.80 7.73
CA GLN A 71 0.34 -2.80 7.81
C GLN A 71 -0.28 -3.99 7.07
N VAL A 72 0.26 -4.33 5.90
CA VAL A 72 -0.19 -5.51 5.15
C VAL A 72 0.10 -6.80 5.93
N ALA A 73 1.28 -6.91 6.56
CA ALA A 73 1.62 -8.06 7.39
C ALA A 73 0.68 -8.17 8.61
N GLU A 74 0.36 -7.05 9.26
CA GLU A 74 -0.60 -7.02 10.36
C GLU A 74 -2.00 -7.43 9.90
N LEU A 75 -2.51 -6.89 8.79
CA LEU A 75 -3.81 -7.29 8.23
C LEU A 75 -3.83 -8.77 7.85
N ASN A 76 -2.75 -9.28 7.26
CA ASN A 76 -2.66 -10.71 6.90
C ASN A 76 -2.69 -11.61 8.14
N SER A 77 -2.11 -11.18 9.27
CA SER A 77 -2.18 -11.95 10.52
C SER A 77 -3.61 -12.04 11.08
N GLN A 78 -4.47 -11.09 10.75
CA GLN A 78 -5.87 -11.04 11.17
C GLN A 78 -6.81 -11.85 10.26
N THR A 79 -6.31 -12.36 9.13
CA THR A 79 -7.07 -13.17 8.18
C THR A 79 -6.76 -14.66 8.31
N PHE A 80 -7.73 -15.49 7.95
CA PHE A 80 -7.53 -16.92 7.87
C PHE A 80 -6.78 -17.29 6.60
N ASN A 81 -5.85 -18.23 6.70
CA ASN A 81 -5.07 -18.75 5.59
C ASN A 81 -5.48 -20.18 5.25
N GLY A 82 -5.34 -20.56 3.99
CA GLY A 82 -5.54 -21.91 3.48
C GLY A 82 -5.27 -21.95 1.99
N GLU A 83 -4.93 -23.11 1.46
CA GLU A 83 -4.70 -23.31 0.02
C GLU A 83 -6.01 -23.49 -0.76
N THR A 84 -7.06 -23.93 -0.07
CA THR A 84 -8.38 -24.16 -0.65
C THR A 84 -9.48 -23.61 0.25
N ILE A 85 -10.64 -23.34 -0.33
CA ILE A 85 -11.81 -22.86 0.42
C ILE A 85 -12.20 -23.82 1.57
N PRO A 86 -12.28 -25.13 1.39
CA PRO A 86 -12.59 -26.07 2.49
C PRO A 86 -11.57 -26.04 3.63
N ILE A 87 -10.29 -25.79 3.35
CA ILE A 87 -9.26 -25.66 4.39
C ILE A 87 -9.50 -24.38 5.21
N VAL A 88 -9.82 -23.27 4.56
CA VAL A 88 -10.17 -22.01 5.26
C VAL A 88 -11.41 -22.20 6.13
N GLU A 89 -12.46 -22.86 5.61
CA GLU A 89 -13.68 -23.20 6.35
C GLU A 89 -13.36 -24.04 7.61
N ALA A 90 -12.54 -25.07 7.44
CA ALA A 90 -12.11 -25.93 8.56
C ALA A 90 -11.28 -25.17 9.60
N ASN A 91 -10.42 -24.24 9.16
CA ASN A 91 -9.62 -23.41 10.07
C ASN A 91 -10.50 -22.44 10.89
N ILE A 92 -11.49 -21.81 10.28
CA ILE A 92 -12.47 -20.96 10.96
C ILE A 92 -13.27 -21.77 11.97
N GLN A 93 -13.76 -22.96 11.57
CA GLN A 93 -14.52 -23.85 12.45
C GLN A 93 -13.69 -24.31 13.64
N ARG A 94 -12.41 -24.65 13.41
CA ARG A 94 -11.49 -25.06 14.47
C ARG A 94 -11.22 -23.91 15.44
N ALA A 95 -10.96 -22.70 14.94
CA ALA A 95 -10.75 -21.52 15.77
C ALA A 95 -11.99 -21.22 16.63
N LEU A 96 -13.19 -21.18 16.03
CA LEU A 96 -14.44 -20.95 16.74
C LEU A 96 -14.67 -21.99 17.84
N SER A 97 -14.46 -23.26 17.53
CA SER A 97 -14.63 -24.37 18.48
C SER A 97 -13.60 -24.35 19.60
N SER A 98 -12.36 -23.89 19.32
CA SER A 98 -11.34 -23.73 20.35
C SER A 98 -11.70 -22.60 21.32
N GLN A 99 -12.08 -21.41 20.79
CA GLN A 99 -12.50 -20.30 21.64
C GLN A 99 -13.70 -20.64 22.53
N ALA A 100 -14.65 -21.43 22.00
CA ALA A 100 -15.78 -21.92 22.80
C ALA A 100 -15.33 -22.82 23.97
N ARG A 101 -14.52 -23.83 23.68
CA ARG A 101 -13.99 -24.76 24.71
C ARG A 101 -13.19 -24.04 25.77
N ASP A 102 -12.28 -23.14 25.34
CA ASP A 102 -11.42 -22.37 26.25
C ASP A 102 -12.21 -21.40 27.13
N SER A 103 -13.44 -21.09 26.74
CA SER A 103 -14.38 -20.28 27.52
C SER A 103 -15.33 -21.10 28.40
N GLY A 104 -15.20 -22.44 28.42
CA GLY A 104 -16.07 -23.31 29.20
C GLY A 104 -17.46 -23.53 28.54
N ILE A 105 -17.53 -23.37 27.23
CA ILE A 105 -18.77 -23.59 26.45
C ILE A 105 -18.72 -24.97 25.78
N THR A 106 -19.81 -25.70 25.90
CA THR A 106 -20.00 -26.97 25.20
C THR A 106 -20.63 -26.72 23.83
N VAL A 107 -19.93 -27.06 22.77
CA VAL A 107 -20.43 -26.97 21.40
C VAL A 107 -21.38 -28.11 21.13
N SER A 108 -22.59 -27.82 20.68
CA SER A 108 -23.62 -28.81 20.34
C SER A 108 -23.58 -29.17 18.85
N SER A 109 -23.46 -28.16 17.99
CA SER A 109 -23.36 -28.34 16.54
C SER A 109 -22.68 -27.15 15.90
N THR A 110 -22.03 -27.38 14.76
CA THR A 110 -21.46 -26.31 13.92
C THR A 110 -21.87 -26.58 12.49
N ARG A 111 -22.30 -25.55 11.78
CA ARG A 111 -22.64 -25.63 10.37
C ARG A 111 -22.11 -24.42 9.61
N LEU A 112 -21.77 -24.63 8.36
CA LEU A 112 -21.53 -23.56 7.41
C LEU A 112 -22.88 -22.90 7.10
N ALA A 113 -22.99 -21.59 7.37
CA ALA A 113 -24.24 -20.86 7.08
C ALA A 113 -24.24 -20.33 5.65
N ASP A 114 -23.12 -19.77 5.22
CA ASP A 114 -22.99 -19.15 3.90
C ASP A 114 -21.54 -18.84 3.59
N ARG A 115 -21.21 -18.69 2.30
CA ARG A 115 -19.91 -18.18 1.83
C ARG A 115 -20.12 -17.14 0.73
N LEU A 116 -19.35 -16.08 0.78
CA LEU A 116 -19.31 -15.05 -0.24
C LEU A 116 -17.88 -14.90 -0.76
N VAL A 117 -17.71 -15.19 -2.04
CA VAL A 117 -16.44 -15.04 -2.74
C VAL A 117 -16.50 -13.76 -3.55
N THR A 118 -15.58 -12.84 -3.31
CA THR A 118 -15.37 -11.63 -4.11
C THR A 118 -14.01 -11.72 -4.82
N VAL A 119 -13.65 -10.72 -5.60
CA VAL A 119 -12.37 -10.70 -6.35
C VAL A 119 -11.18 -10.89 -5.41
N ASP A 120 -11.18 -10.20 -4.25
CA ASP A 120 -10.03 -10.15 -3.34
C ASP A 120 -10.27 -10.89 -2.02
N TRP A 121 -11.53 -11.18 -1.68
CA TRP A 121 -11.90 -11.67 -0.37
C TRP A 121 -12.86 -12.84 -0.42
N LEU A 122 -12.61 -13.77 0.50
CA LEU A 122 -13.49 -14.85 0.84
C LEU A 122 -14.05 -14.60 2.24
N LEU A 123 -15.36 -14.47 2.35
CA LEU A 123 -16.08 -14.34 3.60
C LEU A 123 -16.80 -15.67 3.87
N ILE A 124 -16.53 -16.25 5.02
CA ILE A 124 -17.15 -17.50 5.44
C ILE A 124 -17.93 -17.25 6.71
N ARG A 125 -19.23 -17.49 6.61
CA ARG A 125 -20.15 -17.40 7.74
C ARG A 125 -20.37 -18.77 8.32
N GLN A 126 -20.09 -18.93 9.62
CA GLN A 126 -20.35 -20.15 10.35
C GLN A 126 -21.33 -19.92 11.49
N GLU A 127 -22.24 -20.83 11.68
CA GLU A 127 -23.15 -20.86 12.81
C GLU A 127 -22.80 -22.01 13.74
N MET A 128 -22.76 -21.73 15.03
CA MET A 128 -22.49 -22.68 16.08
C MET A 128 -23.59 -22.64 17.13
N SER A 129 -24.16 -23.79 17.45
CA SER A 129 -25.05 -23.94 18.62
C SER A 129 -24.24 -24.40 19.83
N PHE A 130 -24.56 -23.84 20.97
CA PHE A 130 -23.79 -24.07 22.18
C PHE A 130 -24.67 -24.20 23.43
N ARG A 131 -24.08 -24.77 24.50
CA ARG A 131 -24.65 -24.84 25.84
C ARG A 131 -23.60 -24.50 26.89
N THR A 132 -24.05 -23.85 27.97
CA THR A 132 -23.22 -23.60 29.15
C THR A 132 -24.10 -23.52 30.38
N ASN A 133 -23.52 -23.79 31.54
CA ASN A 133 -24.23 -23.71 32.82
C ASN A 133 -23.96 -22.35 33.51
N ASP A 134 -23.01 -21.57 32.99
CA ASP A 134 -22.62 -20.29 33.58
C ASP A 134 -22.70 -19.16 32.55
N GLN A 135 -23.38 -18.08 32.92
CA GLN A 135 -23.49 -16.88 32.09
C GLN A 135 -22.11 -16.20 31.87
N ALA A 136 -21.22 -16.27 32.85
CA ALA A 136 -19.88 -15.67 32.72
C ALA A 136 -19.07 -16.31 31.60
N ASN A 137 -19.27 -17.60 31.30
CA ASN A 137 -18.64 -18.27 30.17
C ASN A 137 -19.07 -17.67 28.82
N THR A 138 -20.33 -17.25 28.72
CA THR A 138 -20.84 -16.61 27.50
C THR A 138 -20.18 -15.25 27.26
N ALA A 139 -20.05 -14.44 28.31
CA ALA A 139 -19.39 -13.13 28.22
C ALA A 139 -17.89 -13.30 27.85
N ARG A 140 -17.20 -14.24 28.54
CA ARG A 140 -15.79 -14.56 28.23
C ARG A 140 -15.60 -15.06 26.80
N PHE A 141 -16.56 -15.82 26.29
CA PHE A 141 -16.51 -16.32 24.93
C PHE A 141 -16.62 -15.19 23.91
N LEU A 142 -17.57 -14.25 24.10
CA LEU A 142 -17.70 -13.08 23.22
C LEU A 142 -16.44 -12.20 23.25
N GLU A 143 -15.90 -11.94 24.42
CA GLU A 143 -14.66 -11.18 24.58
C GLU A 143 -13.48 -11.85 23.86
N ARG A 144 -13.35 -13.17 23.96
CA ARG A 144 -12.31 -13.92 23.25
C ARG A 144 -12.49 -13.89 21.74
N LEU A 145 -13.72 -13.91 21.24
CA LEU A 145 -14.00 -13.80 19.80
C LEU A 145 -13.65 -12.43 19.26
N GLU A 146 -13.97 -11.36 20.01
CA GLU A 146 -13.62 -9.99 19.63
C GLU A 146 -12.11 -9.77 19.55
N ASN A 147 -11.35 -10.42 20.45
CA ASN A 147 -9.89 -10.33 20.52
C ASN A 147 -9.17 -11.48 19.79
N SER A 148 -9.89 -12.28 18.98
CA SER A 148 -9.29 -13.41 18.29
C SER A 148 -8.32 -13.01 17.19
N VAL A 149 -7.25 -13.79 17.05
CA VAL A 149 -6.31 -13.72 15.91
C VAL A 149 -6.14 -15.16 15.39
N PRO A 150 -6.52 -15.41 14.13
CA PRO A 150 -7.20 -14.55 13.16
C PRO A 150 -8.59 -14.06 13.63
N ARG A 151 -9.03 -12.93 13.07
CA ARG A 151 -10.22 -12.24 13.55
C ARG A 151 -11.52 -12.96 13.16
N LEU A 152 -12.38 -13.20 14.16
CA LEU A 152 -13.74 -13.69 14.01
C LEU A 152 -14.74 -12.59 14.37
N ARG A 153 -15.59 -12.20 13.43
CA ARG A 153 -16.59 -11.17 13.68
C ARG A 153 -17.95 -11.79 13.98
N VAL A 154 -18.48 -11.50 15.15
CA VAL A 154 -19.84 -11.93 15.52
C VAL A 154 -20.85 -11.11 14.74
N THR A 155 -21.77 -11.78 14.03
CA THR A 155 -22.85 -11.15 13.25
C THR A 155 -24.21 -11.40 13.83
N ALA A 156 -24.40 -12.51 14.54
CA ALA A 156 -25.62 -12.81 15.25
C ALA A 156 -25.32 -13.59 16.52
N PHE A 157 -26.02 -13.30 17.57
CA PHE A 157 -25.91 -13.97 18.85
C PHE A 157 -27.29 -14.09 19.48
N ASN A 158 -27.65 -15.31 19.85
CA ASN A 158 -28.89 -15.61 20.54
C ASN A 158 -28.59 -16.52 21.73
N VAL A 159 -29.15 -16.23 22.88
CA VAL A 159 -29.03 -17.06 24.07
C VAL A 159 -30.36 -17.13 24.79
N ASN A 160 -30.74 -18.33 25.15
CA ASN A 160 -31.95 -18.64 25.93
C ASN A 160 -31.56 -19.31 27.23
N ARG A 161 -32.22 -18.94 28.30
CA ARG A 161 -32.04 -19.56 29.61
C ARG A 161 -33.20 -20.55 29.84
N SER A 162 -32.84 -21.78 30.17
CA SER A 162 -33.79 -22.82 30.60
C SER A 162 -33.33 -23.41 31.92
N ARG A 163 -34.06 -23.16 32.98
CA ARG A 163 -33.72 -23.57 34.37
C ARG A 163 -32.28 -23.13 34.74
N ASN A 164 -31.33 -24.06 34.84
CA ASN A 164 -29.93 -23.80 35.20
C ASN A 164 -28.96 -23.93 34.00
N GLN A 165 -29.46 -23.88 32.79
CA GLN A 165 -28.65 -24.04 31.57
C GLN A 165 -28.93 -22.89 30.61
N TYR A 166 -27.88 -22.37 30.02
CA TYR A 166 -27.94 -21.44 28.91
C TYR A 166 -27.66 -22.21 27.62
N SER A 167 -28.50 -22.04 26.63
CA SER A 167 -28.32 -22.59 25.29
C SER A 167 -28.54 -21.52 24.25
N GLY A 168 -27.79 -21.54 23.19
CA GLY A 168 -27.89 -20.51 22.17
C GLY A 168 -27.21 -20.84 20.88
N SER A 169 -27.25 -19.90 19.97
CA SER A 169 -26.52 -19.94 18.72
C SER A 169 -25.71 -18.65 18.52
N ILE A 170 -24.59 -18.79 17.90
CA ILE A 170 -23.74 -17.69 17.48
C ILE A 170 -23.40 -17.85 16.00
N THR A 171 -23.45 -16.76 15.27
CA THR A 171 -23.01 -16.71 13.89
C THR A 171 -21.79 -15.80 13.81
N VAL A 172 -20.70 -16.33 13.27
CA VAL A 172 -19.46 -15.58 13.07
C VAL A 172 -19.09 -15.53 11.60
N VAL A 173 -18.35 -14.49 11.23
CA VAL A 173 -17.75 -14.35 9.91
C VAL A 173 -16.22 -14.33 10.07
N GLY A 174 -15.56 -15.25 9.38
CA GLY A 174 -14.12 -15.24 9.17
C GLY A 174 -13.79 -14.71 7.78
N PHE A 175 -12.63 -14.08 7.67
CA PHE A 175 -12.14 -13.45 6.44
C PHE A 175 -10.87 -14.15 5.98
N ALA A 176 -10.77 -14.42 4.68
CA ALA A 176 -9.56 -14.92 4.03
C ALA A 176 -9.34 -14.17 2.72
N ARG A 177 -8.12 -14.18 2.20
CA ARG A 177 -7.87 -13.71 0.84
C ARG A 177 -8.35 -14.75 -0.16
N SER A 178 -9.00 -14.30 -1.23
CA SER A 178 -9.42 -15.18 -2.35
C SER A 178 -8.26 -15.44 -3.32
N GLU A 179 -7.25 -14.56 -3.33
CA GLU A 179 -6.09 -14.67 -4.18
C GLU A 179 -5.27 -15.92 -3.83
N GLY A 180 -5.07 -16.81 -4.82
CA GLY A 180 -4.37 -18.08 -4.66
C GLY A 180 -5.22 -19.26 -4.13
N LEU A 181 -6.50 -19.05 -3.81
CA LEU A 181 -7.39 -20.15 -3.44
C LEU A 181 -7.84 -20.93 -4.68
N VAL A 182 -7.54 -22.22 -4.71
CA VAL A 182 -8.04 -23.10 -5.75
C VAL A 182 -9.53 -23.32 -5.53
N THR A 183 -10.33 -22.79 -6.44
CA THR A 183 -11.77 -23.09 -6.47
C THR A 183 -11.94 -24.45 -7.14
N GLU A 184 -12.62 -25.38 -6.50
CA GLU A 184 -12.88 -26.76 -6.97
C GLU A 184 -13.50 -26.85 -8.39
N ALA A 185 -14.00 -25.73 -8.92
CA ALA A 185 -14.57 -25.66 -10.26
C ALA A 185 -13.55 -25.80 -11.41
N ALA A 186 -12.24 -25.70 -11.15
CA ALA A 186 -11.19 -25.78 -12.18
C ALA A 186 -10.57 -27.18 -12.34
N SER A 187 -10.92 -28.14 -11.46
CA SER A 187 -10.35 -29.50 -11.46
C SER A 187 -11.13 -30.51 -12.32
N ASN A 188 -12.22 -30.11 -12.97
CA ASN A 188 -13.09 -31.02 -13.75
C ASN A 188 -13.19 -30.62 -15.23
N ARG A 189 -12.05 -30.29 -15.86
CA ARG A 189 -11.92 -30.22 -17.32
C ARG A 189 -10.67 -30.93 -17.79
#